data_d026dc00e8d32a8a00410fbb881575d5
#
_entry.id   d026dc00e8d32a8a00410fbb881575d5
#
_cell.length_a   1.000
_cell.length_b   1.000
_cell.length_c   1.000
_cell.angle_alpha   90.00
_cell.angle_beta   90.00
_cell.angle_gamma   90.00
#
_symmetry.space_group_name_H-M   'P 1'
#
loop_
_entity.id
_entity.type
_entity.pdbx_description
1 polymer ?
#
loop_
_entity_poly.entity_id
_entity_poly.type
_entity_poly.pdbx_seq_one_letter_code
_entity_poly.pdbx_strand_id
1 'polypeptide(L)'
;MKLSKRLDCIAAMIKKQASSDDQLADIGTDHGYLPCFLVKQNIISTAYACDVSEGPLSSSKETIQQMQLQDHVIPLLGDGLEPIIGKPVTMVSISGMGGFLMVDILKAHLAKLNQVHTLILQANICEYFVREYLCSNGWEIIDEAIVKDLHHLYEVIVFKRTDKNIEYTMLDYRYGPILRKDQPLLFKQKWQREVKIKKRILDSIQDHTHPKFQETQSDIREIEAILNDH
;
A
#
# COMPACT_ATOMS: atom_id res chain seq x y z
N MET A 1 -18.69 13.36 1.17
CA MET A 1 -17.33 13.30 1.78
C MET A 1 -16.30 13.37 0.67
N LYS A 2 -15.22 14.15 0.86
CA LYS A 2 -14.11 14.24 -0.09
C LYS A 2 -12.89 13.53 0.53
N LEU A 3 -12.36 12.56 -0.17
CA LEU A 3 -11.13 11.86 0.24
C LEU A 3 -9.89 12.72 -0.02
N SER A 4 -8.78 12.43 0.66
CA SER A 4 -7.45 12.90 0.24
C SER A 4 -7.08 12.26 -1.11
N LYS A 5 -6.15 12.84 -1.84
CA LYS A 5 -5.72 12.28 -3.14
C LYS A 5 -5.17 10.86 -2.99
N ARG A 6 -4.51 10.57 -1.87
CA ARG A 6 -4.01 9.24 -1.54
C ARG A 6 -5.15 8.24 -1.37
N LEU A 7 -6.12 8.53 -0.52
CA LEU A 7 -7.28 7.66 -0.32
C LEU A 7 -8.16 7.54 -1.57
N ASP A 8 -8.27 8.60 -2.37
CA ASP A 8 -9.01 8.59 -3.63
C ASP A 8 -8.36 7.65 -4.65
N CYS A 9 -7.01 7.64 -4.73
CA CYS A 9 -6.26 6.68 -5.53
C CYS A 9 -6.50 5.23 -5.05
N ILE A 10 -6.43 4.98 -3.75
CA ILE A 10 -6.70 3.66 -3.16
C ILE A 10 -8.13 3.22 -3.50
N ALA A 11 -9.13 4.11 -3.33
CA ALA A 11 -10.52 3.82 -3.67
C ALA A 11 -10.72 3.50 -5.16
N ALA A 12 -10.03 4.22 -6.05
CA ALA A 12 -10.06 3.94 -7.48
C ALA A 12 -9.48 2.56 -7.82
N MET A 13 -8.38 2.16 -7.17
CA MET A 13 -7.77 0.85 -7.36
C MET A 13 -8.66 -0.28 -6.79
N ILE A 14 -9.29 -0.07 -5.63
CA ILE A 14 -10.29 -1.00 -5.10
C ILE A 14 -11.44 -1.16 -6.11
N LYS A 15 -12.01 -0.05 -6.59
CA LYS A 15 -13.11 -0.07 -7.57
C LYS A 15 -12.78 -0.86 -8.83
N LYS A 16 -11.53 -0.79 -9.30
CA LYS A 16 -11.07 -1.53 -10.49
C LYS A 16 -11.02 -3.04 -10.27
N GLN A 17 -10.84 -3.49 -9.03
CA GLN A 17 -10.68 -4.90 -8.66
C GLN A 17 -11.95 -5.53 -8.07
N ALA A 18 -12.80 -4.71 -7.46
CA ALA A 18 -13.95 -5.19 -6.71
C ALA A 18 -15.07 -5.73 -7.60
N SER A 19 -15.69 -6.81 -7.16
CA SER A 19 -16.96 -7.35 -7.65
C SER A 19 -18.10 -7.10 -6.64
N SER A 20 -19.35 -7.40 -7.03
CA SER A 20 -20.54 -7.21 -6.18
C SER A 20 -20.49 -8.00 -4.86
N ASP A 21 -19.77 -9.11 -4.87
CA ASP A 21 -19.73 -10.05 -3.73
C ASP A 21 -18.56 -9.81 -2.80
N ASP A 22 -17.67 -8.88 -3.16
CA ASP A 22 -16.49 -8.59 -2.35
C ASP A 22 -16.82 -7.81 -1.08
N GLN A 23 -16.16 -8.21 0.01
CA GLN A 23 -16.17 -7.52 1.29
C GLN A 23 -14.75 -7.05 1.63
N LEU A 24 -14.63 -5.79 2.02
CA LEU A 24 -13.36 -5.15 2.32
C LEU A 24 -13.11 -5.04 3.82
N ALA A 25 -11.88 -5.31 4.25
CA ALA A 25 -11.37 -4.84 5.54
C ALA A 25 -10.32 -3.76 5.33
N ASP A 26 -10.50 -2.62 5.98
CA ASP A 26 -9.54 -1.52 6.02
C ASP A 26 -8.82 -1.50 7.37
N ILE A 27 -7.53 -1.80 7.36
CA ILE A 27 -6.71 -2.00 8.55
C ILE A 27 -5.94 -0.71 8.89
N GLY A 28 -6.08 -0.24 10.12
CA GLY A 28 -5.63 1.10 10.52
C GLY A 28 -6.52 2.17 9.88
N THR A 29 -7.83 1.97 9.99
CA THR A 29 -8.84 2.77 9.27
C THR A 29 -8.91 4.24 9.72
N ASP A 30 -8.37 4.55 10.92
CA ASP A 30 -8.37 5.88 11.53
C ASP A 30 -9.79 6.45 11.66
N HIS A 31 -10.20 7.31 10.75
CA HIS A 31 -11.54 7.94 10.73
C HIS A 31 -12.60 7.16 9.93
N GLY A 32 -12.30 6.00 9.37
CA GLY A 32 -13.24 5.21 8.58
C GLY A 32 -13.64 5.83 7.23
N TYR A 33 -12.89 6.82 6.73
CA TYR A 33 -13.26 7.54 5.51
C TYR A 33 -13.26 6.64 4.27
N LEU A 34 -12.27 5.77 4.12
CA LEU A 34 -12.17 4.88 2.96
C LEU A 34 -13.33 3.88 2.91
N PRO A 35 -13.59 3.06 3.95
CA PRO A 35 -14.69 2.10 3.92
C PRO A 35 -16.05 2.79 3.77
N CYS A 36 -16.31 3.91 4.46
CA CYS A 36 -17.55 4.66 4.30
C CYS A 36 -17.74 5.23 2.88
N PHE A 37 -16.67 5.71 2.25
CA PHE A 37 -16.74 6.19 0.87
C PHE A 37 -17.08 5.05 -0.10
N LEU A 38 -16.42 3.90 0.01
CA LEU A 38 -16.61 2.76 -0.88
C LEU A 38 -18.02 2.21 -0.81
N VAL A 39 -18.58 2.06 0.40
CA VAL A 39 -19.96 1.62 0.61
C VAL A 39 -20.94 2.65 0.07
N LYS A 40 -20.75 3.93 0.36
CA LYS A 40 -21.63 5.00 -0.14
C LYS A 40 -21.65 5.12 -1.66
N GLN A 41 -20.57 4.76 -2.33
CA GLN A 41 -20.46 4.74 -3.80
C GLN A 41 -20.92 3.42 -4.41
N ASN A 42 -21.44 2.48 -3.62
CA ASN A 42 -21.84 1.12 -4.03
C ASN A 42 -20.69 0.36 -4.74
N ILE A 43 -19.43 0.61 -4.33
CA ILE A 43 -18.26 -0.12 -4.82
C ILE A 43 -18.12 -1.44 -4.05
N ILE A 44 -18.36 -1.40 -2.75
CA ILE A 44 -18.37 -2.53 -1.81
C ILE A 44 -19.69 -2.51 -1.05
N SER A 45 -20.31 -3.67 -0.85
CA SER A 45 -21.58 -3.79 -0.11
C SER A 45 -21.38 -3.76 1.40
N THR A 46 -20.29 -4.35 1.88
CA THR A 46 -19.96 -4.44 3.31
C THR A 46 -18.47 -4.18 3.51
N ALA A 47 -18.13 -3.35 4.49
CA ALA A 47 -16.74 -3.07 4.85
C ALA A 47 -16.52 -3.18 6.37
N TYR A 48 -15.33 -3.61 6.77
CA TYR A 48 -14.86 -3.67 8.15
C TYR A 48 -13.82 -2.57 8.35
N ALA A 49 -14.12 -1.65 9.26
CA ALA A 49 -13.23 -0.56 9.65
C ALA A 49 -12.45 -0.98 10.90
N CYS A 50 -11.21 -1.42 10.72
CA CYS A 50 -10.40 -2.03 11.79
C CYS A 50 -9.34 -1.05 12.29
N ASP A 51 -9.21 -0.93 13.61
CA ASP A 51 -8.11 -0.20 14.25
C ASP A 51 -7.70 -0.86 15.56
N VAL A 52 -6.42 -0.74 15.92
CA VAL A 52 -5.87 -1.25 17.18
C VAL A 52 -6.17 -0.33 18.35
N SER A 53 -6.51 0.93 18.09
CA SER A 53 -6.70 1.98 19.08
C SER A 53 -8.15 2.42 19.19
N GLU A 54 -8.65 2.58 20.43
CA GLU A 54 -10.03 3.00 20.69
C GLU A 54 -10.34 4.41 20.18
N GLY A 55 -9.38 5.35 20.23
CA GLY A 55 -9.56 6.73 19.78
C GLY A 55 -9.91 6.83 18.29
N PRO A 56 -9.04 6.35 17.39
CA PRO A 56 -9.33 6.25 15.95
C PRO A 56 -10.61 5.49 15.66
N LEU A 57 -10.84 4.36 16.35
CA LEU A 57 -12.06 3.57 16.17
C LEU A 57 -13.32 4.36 16.57
N SER A 58 -13.26 5.19 17.62
CA SER A 58 -14.37 6.07 18.00
C SER A 58 -14.66 7.10 16.91
N SER A 59 -13.61 7.72 16.34
CA SER A 59 -13.76 8.64 15.20
C SER A 59 -14.36 7.96 13.98
N SER A 60 -14.00 6.70 13.74
CA SER A 60 -14.59 5.87 12.68
C SER A 60 -16.07 5.62 12.94
N LYS A 61 -16.47 5.27 14.17
CA LYS A 61 -17.89 5.09 14.55
C LYS A 61 -18.72 6.36 14.34
N GLU A 62 -18.18 7.52 14.68
CA GLU A 62 -18.83 8.81 14.44
C GLU A 62 -19.05 9.07 12.94
N THR A 63 -18.04 8.80 12.10
CA THR A 63 -18.15 8.93 10.64
C THR A 63 -19.22 7.99 10.09
N ILE A 64 -19.23 6.72 10.50
CA ILE A 64 -20.21 5.71 10.10
C ILE A 64 -21.63 6.16 10.45
N GLN A 65 -21.82 6.67 11.67
CA GLN A 65 -23.13 7.17 12.15
C GLN A 65 -23.58 8.40 11.37
N GLN A 66 -22.69 9.39 11.16
CA GLN A 66 -23.01 10.61 10.40
C GLN A 66 -23.40 10.31 8.95
N MET A 67 -22.83 9.23 8.38
CA MET A 67 -23.11 8.81 7.01
C MET A 67 -24.28 7.82 6.90
N GLN A 68 -24.85 7.39 8.02
CA GLN A 68 -25.95 6.41 8.10
C GLN A 68 -25.58 5.06 7.45
N LEU A 69 -24.37 4.55 7.78
CA LEU A 69 -23.82 3.32 7.19
C LEU A 69 -23.63 2.19 8.22
N GLN A 70 -24.32 2.23 9.38
CA GLN A 70 -24.09 1.30 10.50
C GLN A 70 -24.36 -0.17 10.12
N ASP A 71 -25.24 -0.41 9.16
CA ASP A 71 -25.59 -1.76 8.69
C ASP A 71 -24.60 -2.31 7.65
N HIS A 72 -23.68 -1.46 7.13
CA HIS A 72 -22.79 -1.78 6.02
C HIS A 72 -21.31 -1.59 6.35
N VAL A 73 -20.98 -0.71 7.29
CA VAL A 73 -19.59 -0.49 7.73
C VAL A 73 -19.48 -0.86 9.20
N ILE A 74 -18.72 -1.91 9.48
CA ILE A 74 -18.64 -2.54 10.81
C ILE A 74 -17.30 -2.16 11.45
N PRO A 75 -17.30 -1.33 12.52
CA PRO A 75 -16.06 -0.99 13.22
C PRO A 75 -15.59 -2.14 14.10
N LEU A 76 -14.31 -2.51 14.03
CA LEU A 76 -13.70 -3.59 14.78
C LEU A 76 -12.42 -3.11 15.49
N LEU A 77 -12.35 -3.34 16.79
CA LEU A 77 -11.13 -3.15 17.58
C LEU A 77 -10.29 -4.42 17.55
N GLY A 78 -8.99 -4.29 17.29
CA GLY A 78 -8.04 -5.39 17.36
C GLY A 78 -6.75 -5.13 16.59
N ASP A 79 -5.77 -5.99 16.79
CA ASP A 79 -4.44 -5.83 16.19
C ASP A 79 -4.39 -6.43 14.77
N GLY A 80 -3.99 -5.58 13.83
CA GLY A 80 -3.77 -5.96 12.43
C GLY A 80 -4.95 -6.71 11.82
N LEU A 81 -4.72 -7.95 11.37
CA LEU A 81 -5.71 -8.79 10.70
C LEU A 81 -6.52 -9.68 11.66
N GLU A 82 -6.23 -9.66 12.96
CA GLU A 82 -6.90 -10.52 13.94
C GLU A 82 -8.44 -10.34 13.94
N PRO A 83 -8.99 -9.09 13.93
CA PRO A 83 -10.43 -8.87 14.06
C PRO A 83 -11.26 -9.44 12.90
N ILE A 84 -10.62 -9.73 11.77
CA ILE A 84 -11.31 -10.23 10.56
C ILE A 84 -11.19 -11.74 10.37
N ILE A 85 -10.51 -12.45 11.29
CA ILE A 85 -10.45 -13.92 11.24
C ILE A 85 -11.86 -14.51 11.36
N GLY A 86 -12.21 -15.39 10.42
CA GLY A 86 -13.55 -16.01 10.37
C GLY A 86 -14.66 -15.15 9.78
N LYS A 87 -14.35 -13.92 9.33
CA LYS A 87 -15.28 -13.07 8.59
C LYS A 87 -15.16 -13.30 7.07
N PRO A 88 -16.23 -13.05 6.29
CA PRO A 88 -16.24 -13.29 4.85
C PRO A 88 -15.50 -12.17 4.07
N VAL A 89 -14.35 -11.74 4.56
CA VAL A 89 -13.50 -10.72 3.93
C VAL A 89 -12.75 -11.32 2.75
N THR A 90 -12.85 -10.68 1.59
CA THR A 90 -12.21 -11.09 0.34
C THR A 90 -11.12 -10.13 -0.10
N MET A 91 -11.20 -8.87 0.33
CA MET A 91 -10.24 -7.82 0.04
C MET A 91 -9.74 -7.15 1.33
N VAL A 92 -8.46 -6.78 1.36
CA VAL A 92 -7.88 -6.04 2.49
C VAL A 92 -7.16 -4.80 1.97
N SER A 93 -7.39 -3.66 2.61
CA SER A 93 -6.57 -2.45 2.45
C SER A 93 -5.77 -2.17 3.71
N ILE A 94 -4.49 -1.81 3.54
CA ILE A 94 -3.61 -1.30 4.61
C ILE A 94 -2.89 -0.09 4.05
N SER A 95 -3.05 1.07 4.67
CA SER A 95 -2.44 2.31 4.15
C SER A 95 -1.92 3.22 5.25
N GLY A 96 -0.91 4.05 4.92
CA GLY A 96 -0.38 5.05 5.83
C GLY A 96 0.62 4.53 6.87
N MET A 97 1.09 3.30 6.73
CA MET A 97 2.05 2.65 7.62
C MET A 97 3.42 2.48 6.96
N GLY A 98 4.47 2.19 7.75
CA GLY A 98 5.76 1.77 7.20
C GLY A 98 5.72 0.33 6.69
N GLY A 99 6.52 0.03 5.64
CA GLY A 99 6.53 -1.30 5.03
C GLY A 99 6.88 -2.44 5.98
N PHE A 100 7.78 -2.21 6.94
CA PHE A 100 8.12 -3.21 7.97
C PHE A 100 6.91 -3.57 8.82
N LEU A 101 6.21 -2.57 9.39
CA LEU A 101 5.01 -2.80 10.20
C LEU A 101 3.92 -3.51 9.38
N MET A 102 3.74 -3.11 8.12
CA MET A 102 2.77 -3.74 7.23
C MET A 102 3.09 -5.22 7.01
N VAL A 103 4.36 -5.55 6.78
CA VAL A 103 4.81 -6.96 6.64
C VAL A 103 4.60 -7.74 7.93
N ASP A 104 4.85 -7.15 9.10
CA ASP A 104 4.61 -7.82 10.38
C ASP A 104 3.11 -8.12 10.59
N ILE A 105 2.22 -7.17 10.27
CA ILE A 105 0.76 -7.37 10.30
C ILE A 105 0.35 -8.53 9.36
N LEU A 106 0.89 -8.56 8.15
CA LEU A 106 0.59 -9.60 7.18
C LEU A 106 1.10 -10.97 7.64
N LYS A 107 2.33 -11.06 8.14
CA LYS A 107 2.94 -12.30 8.65
C LYS A 107 2.13 -12.93 9.78
N ALA A 108 1.58 -12.11 10.67
CA ALA A 108 0.90 -12.60 11.85
C ALA A 108 -0.35 -13.46 11.54
N HIS A 109 -1.14 -13.04 10.54
CA HIS A 109 -2.46 -13.65 10.35
C HIS A 109 -2.89 -13.90 8.90
N LEU A 110 -2.18 -13.40 7.89
CA LEU A 110 -2.62 -13.51 6.49
C LEU A 110 -2.85 -14.96 6.04
N ALA A 111 -2.04 -15.90 6.53
CA ALA A 111 -2.20 -17.32 6.23
C ALA A 111 -3.51 -17.93 6.76
N LYS A 112 -4.17 -17.27 7.72
CA LYS A 112 -5.47 -17.70 8.28
C LYS A 112 -6.67 -17.17 7.49
N LEU A 113 -6.44 -16.26 6.54
CA LEU A 113 -7.47 -15.57 5.77
C LEU A 113 -7.57 -16.17 4.36
N ASN A 114 -8.06 -17.40 4.27
CA ASN A 114 -8.11 -18.17 3.02
C ASN A 114 -8.99 -17.54 1.93
N GLN A 115 -9.99 -16.73 2.32
CA GLN A 115 -10.92 -16.08 1.39
C GLN A 115 -10.34 -14.78 0.82
N VAL A 116 -9.33 -14.19 1.47
CA VAL A 116 -8.69 -12.97 0.97
C VAL A 116 -7.89 -13.29 -0.27
N HIS A 117 -8.29 -12.70 -1.37
CA HIS A 117 -7.65 -12.88 -2.67
C HIS A 117 -7.04 -11.59 -3.24
N THR A 118 -7.35 -10.42 -2.66
CA THR A 118 -6.81 -9.13 -3.13
C THR A 118 -6.37 -8.27 -1.95
N LEU A 119 -5.16 -7.72 -2.06
CA LEU A 119 -4.62 -6.74 -1.11
C LEU A 119 -4.34 -5.43 -1.83
N ILE A 120 -4.75 -4.31 -1.24
CA ILE A 120 -4.45 -2.97 -1.72
C ILE A 120 -3.61 -2.26 -0.66
N LEU A 121 -2.33 -2.08 -0.93
CA LEU A 121 -1.36 -1.68 0.07
C LEU A 121 -0.68 -0.35 -0.31
N GLN A 122 -0.54 0.54 0.67
CA GLN A 122 0.22 1.77 0.51
C GLN A 122 1.15 1.95 1.71
N ALA A 123 2.41 1.66 1.53
CA ALA A 123 3.45 1.95 2.51
C ALA A 123 3.97 3.38 2.38
N ASN A 124 4.25 4.03 3.51
CA ASN A 124 4.84 5.38 3.51
C ASN A 124 6.33 5.36 3.16
N ILE A 125 7.00 4.25 3.49
CA ILE A 125 8.42 3.98 3.25
C ILE A 125 8.61 2.47 3.13
N CYS A 126 9.70 2.04 2.50
CA CYS A 126 10.10 0.63 2.42
C CYS A 126 9.08 -0.25 1.67
N GLU A 127 8.51 0.25 0.59
CA GLU A 127 7.55 -0.45 -0.27
C GLU A 127 8.14 -1.76 -0.81
N TYR A 128 9.45 -1.79 -1.03
CA TYR A 128 10.15 -2.96 -1.55
C TYR A 128 10.04 -4.19 -0.64
N PHE A 129 10.03 -4.02 0.70
CA PHE A 129 9.82 -5.12 1.64
C PHE A 129 8.44 -5.74 1.49
N VAL A 130 7.42 -4.92 1.23
CA VAL A 130 6.05 -5.39 1.02
C VAL A 130 5.96 -6.22 -0.26
N ARG A 131 6.59 -5.73 -1.35
CA ARG A 131 6.64 -6.47 -2.61
C ARG A 131 7.39 -7.80 -2.46
N GLU A 132 8.60 -7.76 -1.90
CA GLU A 132 9.43 -8.95 -1.70
C GLU A 132 8.70 -10.01 -0.86
N TYR A 133 8.14 -9.59 0.28
CA TYR A 133 7.43 -10.52 1.15
C TYR A 133 6.24 -11.18 0.45
N LEU A 134 5.36 -10.40 -0.15
CA LEU A 134 4.15 -10.95 -0.75
C LEU A 134 4.42 -11.78 -2.00
N CYS A 135 5.28 -11.31 -2.89
CA CYS A 135 5.64 -12.06 -4.09
C CYS A 135 6.33 -13.39 -3.77
N SER A 136 7.09 -13.45 -2.66
CA SER A 136 7.70 -14.70 -2.17
C SER A 136 6.70 -15.61 -1.43
N ASN A 137 5.45 -15.16 -1.19
CA ASN A 137 4.45 -15.89 -0.42
C ASN A 137 3.12 -16.08 -1.18
N GLY A 138 3.17 -16.28 -2.51
CA GLY A 138 2.02 -16.64 -3.33
C GLY A 138 1.10 -15.47 -3.70
N TRP A 139 1.68 -14.27 -3.88
CA TRP A 139 0.96 -13.10 -4.35
C TRP A 139 1.64 -12.52 -5.58
N GLU A 140 0.86 -12.11 -6.57
CA GLU A 140 1.33 -11.38 -7.76
C GLU A 140 0.94 -9.91 -7.71
N ILE A 141 1.82 -9.05 -8.20
CA ILE A 141 1.52 -7.63 -8.39
C ILE A 141 0.72 -7.49 -9.68
N ILE A 142 -0.53 -7.03 -9.57
CA ILE A 142 -1.43 -6.90 -10.73
C ILE A 142 -1.68 -5.46 -11.14
N ASP A 143 -1.42 -4.49 -10.26
CA ASP A 143 -1.57 -3.07 -10.55
C ASP A 143 -0.69 -2.24 -9.61
N GLU A 144 -0.20 -1.10 -10.09
CA GLU A 144 0.56 -0.15 -9.30
C GLU A 144 0.21 1.27 -9.75
N ALA A 145 0.08 2.17 -8.80
CA ALA A 145 -0.10 3.58 -9.07
C ALA A 145 0.81 4.42 -8.17
N ILE A 146 1.16 5.60 -8.64
CA ILE A 146 1.85 6.60 -7.83
C ILE A 146 1.01 7.87 -7.79
N VAL A 147 0.79 8.39 -6.59
CA VAL A 147 -0.05 9.56 -6.35
C VAL A 147 0.70 10.62 -5.55
N LYS A 148 0.50 11.87 -5.91
CA LYS A 148 0.99 13.02 -5.14
C LYS A 148 -0.11 13.54 -4.22
N ASP A 149 0.12 13.45 -2.91
CA ASP A 149 -0.75 14.05 -1.90
C ASP A 149 0.06 15.02 -1.05
N LEU A 150 -0.34 16.29 -1.04
CA LEU A 150 0.44 17.40 -0.48
C LEU A 150 1.87 17.45 -1.07
N HIS A 151 2.87 17.17 -0.26
CA HIS A 151 4.30 17.20 -0.63
C HIS A 151 4.92 15.80 -0.81
N HIS A 152 4.14 14.73 -0.62
CA HIS A 152 4.59 13.36 -0.66
C HIS A 152 4.13 12.65 -1.93
N LEU A 153 4.94 11.69 -2.37
CA LEU A 153 4.62 10.75 -3.45
C LEU A 153 4.45 9.38 -2.82
N TYR A 154 3.27 8.80 -3.00
CA TYR A 154 2.90 7.50 -2.43
C TYR A 154 2.69 6.49 -3.54
N GLU A 155 3.22 5.30 -3.36
CA GLU A 155 2.94 4.17 -4.22
C GLU A 155 1.79 3.37 -3.63
N VAL A 156 0.81 3.03 -4.45
CA VAL A 156 -0.28 2.12 -4.11
C VAL A 156 -0.11 0.87 -4.95
N ILE A 157 -0.09 -0.28 -4.31
CA ILE A 157 0.21 -1.57 -4.95
C ILE A 157 -0.97 -2.50 -4.73
N VAL A 158 -1.42 -3.15 -5.79
CA VAL A 158 -2.45 -4.18 -5.72
C VAL A 158 -1.81 -5.55 -5.94
N PHE A 159 -2.04 -6.42 -4.96
CA PHE A 159 -1.64 -7.80 -5.03
C PHE A 159 -2.85 -8.72 -5.17
N LYS A 160 -2.71 -9.77 -5.93
CA LYS A 160 -3.68 -10.84 -6.06
C LYS A 160 -3.05 -12.17 -5.68
N ARG A 161 -3.80 -13.02 -4.96
CA ARG A 161 -3.32 -14.36 -4.63
C ARG A 161 -3.14 -15.17 -5.90
N THR A 162 -2.05 -15.91 -6.00
CA THR A 162 -1.71 -16.70 -7.18
C THR A 162 -1.00 -18.01 -6.82
N ASP A 163 -1.25 -19.04 -7.62
CA ASP A 163 -0.50 -20.29 -7.57
C ASP A 163 0.61 -20.34 -8.64
N LYS A 164 0.74 -19.26 -9.43
CA LYS A 164 1.78 -19.15 -10.46
C LYS A 164 3.13 -18.87 -9.82
N ASN A 165 4.18 -19.50 -10.33
CA ASN A 165 5.54 -19.10 -10.01
C ASN A 165 5.93 -17.91 -10.91
N ILE A 166 5.91 -16.71 -10.37
CA ILE A 166 6.29 -15.48 -11.07
C ILE A 166 7.65 -15.05 -10.54
N GLU A 167 8.62 -14.95 -11.43
CA GLU A 167 9.95 -14.47 -11.07
C GLU A 167 10.00 -12.94 -11.09
N TYR A 168 10.30 -12.35 -9.95
CA TYR A 168 10.56 -10.92 -9.80
C TYR A 168 12.04 -10.68 -9.55
N THR A 169 12.59 -9.66 -10.18
CA THR A 169 13.97 -9.21 -9.96
C THR A 169 14.05 -8.26 -8.76
N MET A 170 15.26 -8.02 -8.24
CA MET A 170 15.48 -6.99 -7.20
C MET A 170 15.03 -5.60 -7.66
N LEU A 171 15.14 -5.31 -8.96
CA LEU A 171 14.65 -4.06 -9.54
C LEU A 171 13.12 -3.98 -9.51
N ASP A 172 12.41 -5.10 -9.69
CA ASP A 172 10.96 -5.14 -9.60
C ASP A 172 10.49 -4.90 -8.15
N TYR A 173 11.17 -5.45 -7.16
CA TYR A 173 10.85 -5.15 -5.76
C TYR A 173 11.12 -3.69 -5.42
N ARG A 174 12.24 -3.14 -5.87
CA ARG A 174 12.68 -1.79 -5.52
C ARG A 174 11.86 -0.69 -6.20
N TYR A 175 11.57 -0.85 -7.49
CA TYR A 175 10.96 0.17 -8.32
C TYR A 175 9.50 -0.10 -8.69
N GLY A 176 9.00 -1.29 -8.44
CA GLY A 176 7.70 -1.78 -8.90
C GLY A 176 7.74 -2.20 -10.37
N PRO A 177 7.33 -3.43 -10.70
CA PRO A 177 7.44 -3.95 -12.06
C PRO A 177 6.62 -3.13 -13.08
N ILE A 178 5.43 -2.68 -12.68
CA ILE A 178 4.53 -1.89 -13.53
C ILE A 178 4.99 -0.44 -13.58
N LEU A 179 5.27 0.18 -12.43
CA LEU A 179 5.74 1.57 -12.36
C LEU A 179 7.07 1.76 -13.11
N ARG A 180 7.99 0.81 -12.99
CA ARG A 180 9.28 0.83 -13.69
C ARG A 180 9.11 0.70 -15.20
N LYS A 181 8.20 -0.15 -15.65
CA LYS A 181 7.89 -0.34 -17.07
C LYS A 181 7.21 0.88 -17.68
N ASP A 182 6.19 1.41 -17.02
CA ASP A 182 5.35 2.47 -17.58
C ASP A 182 5.92 3.88 -17.35
N GLN A 183 6.79 4.04 -16.37
CA GLN A 183 7.47 5.29 -15.99
C GLN A 183 6.59 6.55 -16.02
N PRO A 184 5.44 6.57 -15.29
CA PRO A 184 4.60 7.75 -15.26
C PRO A 184 5.36 8.97 -14.71
N LEU A 185 4.91 10.18 -15.04
CA LEU A 185 5.58 11.42 -14.65
C LEU A 185 5.93 11.49 -13.15
N LEU A 186 5.03 11.04 -12.28
CA LEU A 186 5.26 11.05 -10.83
C LEU A 186 6.33 10.04 -10.40
N PHE A 187 6.47 8.91 -11.10
CA PHE A 187 7.56 7.97 -10.89
C PHE A 187 8.91 8.63 -11.20
N LYS A 188 9.02 9.28 -12.36
CA LYS A 188 10.24 10.02 -12.71
C LYS A 188 10.56 11.12 -11.69
N GLN A 189 9.55 11.86 -11.24
CA GLN A 189 9.71 12.88 -10.19
C GLN A 189 10.19 12.30 -8.86
N LYS A 190 9.63 11.13 -8.41
CA LYS A 190 10.05 10.44 -7.19
C LYS A 190 11.55 10.11 -7.26
N TRP A 191 11.95 9.42 -8.31
CA TRP A 191 13.31 8.91 -8.42
C TRP A 191 14.34 10.00 -8.75
N GLN A 192 13.98 11.01 -9.51
CA GLN A 192 14.82 12.21 -9.69
C GLN A 192 15.06 12.96 -8.37
N ARG A 193 14.02 13.04 -7.51
CA ARG A 193 14.18 13.62 -6.17
C ARG A 193 15.12 12.77 -5.31
N GLU A 194 14.98 11.45 -5.38
CA GLU A 194 15.85 10.52 -4.64
C GLU A 194 17.32 10.65 -5.09
N VAL A 195 17.60 10.74 -6.38
CA VAL A 195 18.95 11.01 -6.90
C VAL A 195 19.51 12.32 -6.33
N LYS A 196 18.71 13.39 -6.27
CA LYS A 196 19.17 14.67 -5.71
C LYS A 196 19.51 14.56 -4.21
N ILE A 197 18.72 13.80 -3.45
CA ILE A 197 18.99 13.54 -2.03
C ILE A 197 20.30 12.75 -1.88
N LYS A 198 20.43 11.66 -2.64
CA LYS A 198 21.63 10.80 -2.60
C LYS A 198 22.90 11.54 -3.04
N LYS A 199 22.83 12.42 -4.05
CA LYS A 199 23.97 13.28 -4.44
C LYS A 199 24.42 14.20 -3.30
N ARG A 200 23.47 14.82 -2.57
CA ARG A 200 23.82 15.63 -1.38
C ARG A 200 24.47 14.81 -0.27
N ILE A 201 23.99 13.58 -0.05
CA ILE A 201 24.62 12.66 0.91
C ILE A 201 26.05 12.33 0.44
N LEU A 202 26.24 12.01 -0.84
CA LEU A 202 27.54 11.69 -1.41
C LEU A 202 28.51 12.85 -1.24
N ASP A 203 28.09 14.08 -1.52
CA ASP A 203 28.89 15.31 -1.36
C ASP A 203 29.31 15.57 0.10
N SER A 204 28.58 15.04 1.08
CA SER A 204 28.90 15.17 2.51
C SER A 204 29.93 14.15 3.02
N ILE A 205 30.20 13.10 2.26
CA ILE A 205 31.13 12.03 2.64
C ILE A 205 32.55 12.39 2.16
N GLN A 206 33.43 12.75 3.09
CA GLN A 206 34.81 13.13 2.76
C GLN A 206 35.69 11.94 2.35
N ASP A 207 35.48 10.78 2.97
CA ASP A 207 36.21 9.57 2.65
C ASP A 207 35.52 8.76 1.53
N HIS A 208 36.04 8.89 0.32
CA HIS A 208 35.51 8.20 -0.85
C HIS A 208 35.75 6.68 -0.83
N THR A 209 36.59 6.18 0.09
CA THR A 209 36.80 4.73 0.28
C THR A 209 35.78 4.13 1.25
N HIS A 210 35.03 4.96 1.97
CA HIS A 210 34.01 4.51 2.92
C HIS A 210 32.93 3.69 2.23
N PRO A 211 32.51 2.53 2.78
CA PRO A 211 31.48 1.67 2.15
C PRO A 211 30.19 2.43 1.78
N LYS A 212 29.75 3.37 2.63
CA LYS A 212 28.57 4.21 2.36
C LYS A 212 28.70 5.09 1.12
N PHE A 213 29.91 5.57 0.80
CA PHE A 213 30.16 6.32 -0.44
C PHE A 213 29.92 5.43 -1.66
N GLN A 214 30.51 4.22 -1.67
CA GLN A 214 30.38 3.28 -2.78
C GLN A 214 28.93 2.82 -2.97
N GLU A 215 28.22 2.50 -1.88
CA GLU A 215 26.81 2.13 -1.88
C GLU A 215 25.94 3.25 -2.46
N THR A 216 26.12 4.49 -1.96
CA THR A 216 25.33 5.64 -2.41
C THR A 216 25.60 5.95 -3.89
N GLN A 217 26.85 5.84 -4.35
CA GLN A 217 27.22 6.03 -5.74
C GLN A 217 26.60 4.95 -6.64
N SER A 218 26.59 3.70 -6.20
CA SER A 218 25.96 2.58 -6.92
C SER A 218 24.45 2.79 -7.05
N ASP A 219 23.79 3.20 -5.96
CA ASP A 219 22.36 3.52 -5.96
C ASP A 219 22.01 4.63 -6.98
N ILE A 220 22.82 5.70 -7.01
CA ILE A 220 22.61 6.80 -7.97
C ILE A 220 22.69 6.27 -9.41
N ARG A 221 23.71 5.48 -9.73
CA ARG A 221 23.89 4.90 -11.07
C ARG A 221 22.71 4.00 -11.46
N GLU A 222 22.25 3.18 -10.53
CA GLU A 222 21.09 2.29 -10.76
C GLU A 222 19.82 3.10 -11.06
N ILE A 223 19.51 4.12 -10.24
CA ILE A 223 18.33 4.97 -10.46
C ILE A 223 18.43 5.72 -11.79
N GLU A 224 19.61 6.31 -12.11
CA GLU A 224 19.82 7.02 -13.38
C GLU A 224 19.69 6.06 -14.57
N ALA A 225 20.15 4.82 -14.48
CA ALA A 225 19.95 3.81 -15.51
C ALA A 225 18.44 3.51 -15.72
N ILE A 226 17.69 3.26 -14.64
CA ILE A 226 16.23 3.04 -14.71
C ILE A 226 15.51 4.23 -15.37
N LEU A 227 15.89 5.47 -15.02
CA LEU A 227 15.22 6.66 -15.57
C LEU A 227 15.54 6.90 -17.06
N ASN A 228 16.63 6.35 -17.57
CA ASN A 228 17.09 6.51 -18.97
C ASN A 228 16.69 5.31 -19.87
N ASP A 229 16.08 4.28 -19.30
CA ASP A 229 15.75 3.01 -19.99
C ASP A 229 14.53 3.14 -20.94
N HIS A 230 14.17 4.41 -21.36
CA HIS A 230 13.08 4.74 -22.29
C HIS A 230 13.41 5.88 -23.22
#